data_0fbf26cc8c836c31e158b58fea245a0c
#
_entry.id   0fbf26cc8c836c31e158b58fea245a0c
#
_cell.length_a   1.000
_cell.length_b   1.000
_cell.length_c   1.000
_cell.angle_alpha   90.00
_cell.angle_beta   90.00
_cell.angle_gamma   90.00
#
_symmetry.space_group_name_H-M   'P 1'
#
loop_
_entity.id
_entity.type
_entity.pdbx_description
1 polymer ?
#
loop_
_entity_poly.entity_id
_entity_poly.type
_entity_poly.pdbx_seq_one_letter_code
_entity_poly.pdbx_strand_id
1 'polypeptide(L)'
;MRWSKGSWQLTAFASYRRLDARTEGDTVRSFIDDGLHRTFSECENRRAVGSLVSGAHVSFAKPQWHVGVGAVYSHFSKTICPTPRSYNIYYMRGTGAAGFSFDYAWHHRRWSIQGETALDGDAHFASVHSVGFEAAEGVSLVARLRSLSERFVSVWGDVLQDNGRVQNEHGLMLGTKMKLWGGVEVLAYVDGYLHPAPTYRADKASQGWVGGANVRYALSRKWSMRFRYKLKAERQNVTGYDDLMEFAGTHRWGLQAHYESKSVNATMGADACMATWQTRQNSLGWMLSARVAWQVAEGLRLQGFAAYFHTDDYASRLYAYEPRLRYDAGFPAFAYHGVRSVLAAEWQVCRRFSLGCRYSLWCYFNRAQIASGTQLIDAPTQNDLMLQAHFVF
;
A
#
# COMPACT_ATOMS: atom_id res chain seq x y z
N MET A 1 -3.78 -20.33 -18.29
CA MET A 1 -3.23 -20.81 -19.59
C MET A 1 -2.62 -19.61 -20.31
N ARG A 2 -1.45 -19.82 -20.91
CA ARG A 2 -0.80 -18.79 -21.75
C ARG A 2 -0.37 -19.43 -23.07
N TRP A 3 -0.70 -18.80 -24.17
CA TRP A 3 -0.32 -19.22 -25.51
C TRP A 3 0.32 -18.05 -26.26
N SER A 4 1.37 -18.30 -27.04
CA SER A 4 2.08 -17.28 -27.82
C SER A 4 2.45 -17.85 -29.18
N LYS A 5 2.19 -17.11 -30.26
CA LYS A 5 2.59 -17.45 -31.64
C LYS A 5 2.93 -16.16 -32.40
N GLY A 6 4.22 -16.03 -32.76
CA GLY A 6 4.71 -14.80 -33.38
C GLY A 6 4.50 -13.58 -32.48
N SER A 7 3.79 -12.58 -32.98
CA SER A 7 3.46 -11.36 -32.27
C SER A 7 2.20 -11.46 -31.39
N TRP A 8 1.45 -12.56 -31.47
CA TRP A 8 0.21 -12.76 -30.74
C TRP A 8 0.45 -13.46 -29.40
N GLN A 9 -0.23 -12.99 -28.38
CA GLN A 9 -0.28 -13.63 -27.06
C GLN A 9 -1.73 -13.69 -26.58
N LEU A 10 -2.13 -14.86 -26.08
CA LEU A 10 -3.39 -15.09 -25.38
C LEU A 10 -3.08 -15.54 -23.95
N THR A 11 -3.67 -14.88 -22.98
CA THR A 11 -3.71 -15.31 -21.58
C THR A 11 -5.15 -15.53 -21.18
N ALA A 12 -5.48 -16.68 -20.56
CA ALA A 12 -6.79 -16.94 -20.02
C ALA A 12 -6.65 -17.61 -18.64
N PHE A 13 -7.58 -17.30 -17.74
CA PHE A 13 -7.63 -17.88 -16.41
C PHE A 13 -9.06 -18.08 -15.92
N ALA A 14 -9.21 -19.02 -15.00
CA ALA A 14 -10.39 -19.18 -14.18
C ALA A 14 -9.94 -19.52 -12.75
N SER A 15 -10.61 -18.97 -11.76
CA SER A 15 -10.29 -19.17 -10.35
C SER A 15 -11.59 -19.25 -9.55
N TYR A 16 -11.68 -20.27 -8.71
CA TYR A 16 -12.75 -20.36 -7.72
C TYR A 16 -12.14 -20.41 -6.32
N ARG A 17 -12.68 -19.57 -5.43
CA ARG A 17 -12.28 -19.55 -4.01
C ARG A 17 -13.46 -19.14 -3.13
N ARG A 18 -13.38 -19.48 -1.86
CA ARG A 18 -14.32 -18.99 -0.86
C ARG A 18 -13.69 -17.86 -0.08
N LEU A 19 -14.42 -16.75 0.05
CA LEU A 19 -13.98 -15.52 0.71
C LEU A 19 -14.65 -15.40 2.08
N ASP A 20 -13.93 -14.77 2.99
CA ASP A 20 -14.46 -14.38 4.28
C ASP A 20 -15.32 -13.13 4.11
N ALA A 21 -16.51 -13.14 4.71
CA ALA A 21 -17.45 -12.05 4.56
C ALA A 21 -18.45 -12.00 5.71
N ARG A 22 -18.84 -10.81 6.12
CA ARG A 22 -20.00 -10.60 6.97
C ARG A 22 -21.25 -10.73 6.13
N THR A 23 -22.10 -11.71 6.48
CA THR A 23 -23.34 -11.99 5.74
C THR A 23 -24.56 -11.90 6.64
N GLU A 24 -25.67 -11.46 6.06
CA GLU A 24 -27.02 -11.53 6.65
C GLU A 24 -27.88 -12.36 5.69
N GLY A 25 -28.12 -13.63 6.05
CA GLY A 25 -28.73 -14.59 5.16
C GLY A 25 -27.96 -14.76 3.86
N ASP A 26 -28.60 -14.43 2.74
CA ASP A 26 -28.02 -14.54 1.39
C ASP A 26 -27.37 -13.22 0.90
N THR A 27 -27.19 -12.27 1.81
CA THR A 27 -26.64 -10.96 1.50
C THR A 27 -25.28 -10.75 2.12
N VAL A 28 -24.29 -10.31 1.31
CA VAL A 28 -22.95 -9.90 1.74
C VAL A 28 -22.98 -8.41 2.09
N ARG A 29 -22.66 -8.07 3.35
CA ARG A 29 -22.54 -6.69 3.82
C ARG A 29 -21.15 -6.12 3.65
N SER A 30 -20.11 -6.95 3.88
CA SER A 30 -18.71 -6.57 3.68
C SER A 30 -17.84 -7.80 3.51
N PHE A 31 -16.80 -7.70 2.71
CA PHE A 31 -15.72 -8.68 2.69
C PHE A 31 -14.74 -8.42 3.84
N ILE A 32 -14.05 -9.47 4.28
CA ILE A 32 -13.07 -9.46 5.37
C ILE A 32 -11.78 -10.04 4.80
N ASP A 33 -10.67 -9.32 4.96
CA ASP A 33 -9.35 -9.66 4.39
C ASP A 33 -8.24 -9.76 5.42
N ASP A 34 -8.57 -9.62 6.72
CA ASP A 34 -7.62 -9.68 7.82
C ASP A 34 -7.14 -11.11 8.16
N GLY A 35 -7.87 -12.14 7.70
CA GLY A 35 -7.56 -13.56 7.91
C GLY A 35 -7.69 -14.02 9.37
N LEU A 36 -8.35 -13.24 10.23
CA LEU A 36 -8.50 -13.55 11.65
C LEU A 36 -9.75 -14.41 11.89
N HIS A 37 -9.59 -15.52 12.66
CA HIS A 37 -10.65 -16.47 13.04
C HIS A 37 -10.51 -16.86 14.51
N ARG A 38 -10.49 -15.87 15.41
CA ARG A 38 -10.21 -16.03 16.85
C ARG A 38 -11.47 -16.05 17.70
N THR A 39 -12.52 -15.38 17.25
CA THR A 39 -13.80 -15.28 17.95
C THR A 39 -14.88 -16.07 17.20
N PHE A 40 -15.99 -16.35 17.88
CA PHE A 40 -17.13 -17.04 17.25
C PHE A 40 -17.63 -16.30 16.00
N SER A 41 -17.80 -14.98 16.09
CA SER A 41 -18.24 -14.15 14.95
C SER A 41 -17.21 -14.14 13.81
N GLU A 42 -15.89 -14.12 14.08
CA GLU A 42 -14.86 -14.23 13.06
C GLU A 42 -14.91 -15.61 12.38
N CYS A 43 -15.18 -16.68 13.14
CA CYS A 43 -15.33 -18.04 12.60
C CYS A 43 -16.59 -18.19 11.73
N GLU A 44 -17.71 -17.57 12.09
CA GLU A 44 -18.95 -17.57 11.26
C GLU A 44 -18.75 -16.88 9.92
N ASN A 45 -17.94 -15.83 9.88
CA ASN A 45 -17.62 -15.09 8.66
C ASN A 45 -16.65 -15.83 7.73
N ARG A 46 -16.03 -16.91 8.22
CA ARG A 46 -15.01 -17.65 7.48
C ARG A 46 -15.60 -18.36 6.27
N ARG A 47 -14.99 -18.14 5.08
CA ARG A 47 -15.38 -18.79 3.81
C ARG A 47 -16.86 -18.73 3.51
N ALA A 48 -17.51 -17.64 3.86
CA ALA A 48 -18.95 -17.47 3.81
C ALA A 48 -19.50 -17.30 2.38
N VAL A 49 -18.64 -16.89 1.40
CA VAL A 49 -19.06 -16.53 0.04
C VAL A 49 -18.17 -17.21 -0.99
N GLY A 50 -18.77 -17.93 -1.94
CA GLY A 50 -18.07 -18.44 -3.12
C GLY A 50 -17.80 -17.30 -4.11
N SER A 51 -16.61 -17.25 -4.69
CA SER A 51 -16.21 -16.29 -5.72
C SER A 51 -15.59 -17.03 -6.90
N LEU A 52 -16.22 -16.92 -8.06
CA LEU A 52 -15.70 -17.37 -9.35
C LEU A 52 -15.22 -16.15 -10.12
N VAL A 53 -13.97 -16.19 -10.58
CA VAL A 53 -13.41 -15.15 -11.44
C VAL A 53 -12.83 -15.82 -12.67
N SER A 54 -13.18 -15.34 -13.84
CA SER A 54 -12.63 -15.80 -15.13
C SER A 54 -12.29 -14.63 -16.00
N GLY A 55 -11.29 -14.79 -16.86
CA GLY A 55 -10.91 -13.72 -17.77
C GLY A 55 -9.99 -14.20 -18.87
N ALA A 56 -9.91 -13.38 -19.90
CA ALA A 56 -9.01 -13.57 -21.02
C ALA A 56 -8.46 -12.22 -21.50
N HIS A 57 -7.23 -12.24 -21.99
CA HIS A 57 -6.57 -11.09 -22.61
C HIS A 57 -5.84 -11.56 -23.86
N VAL A 58 -6.08 -10.87 -24.97
CA VAL A 58 -5.40 -11.07 -26.25
C VAL A 58 -4.60 -9.83 -26.57
N SER A 59 -3.33 -9.98 -26.87
CA SER A 59 -2.48 -8.88 -27.27
C SER A 59 -1.67 -9.19 -28.53
N PHE A 60 -1.38 -8.13 -29.27
CA PHE A 60 -0.47 -8.15 -30.41
C PHE A 60 0.70 -7.20 -30.12
N ALA A 61 1.92 -7.71 -30.12
CA ALA A 61 3.12 -6.98 -29.75
C ALA A 61 4.17 -6.97 -30.85
N LYS A 62 4.79 -5.83 -31.07
CA LYS A 62 5.98 -5.58 -31.86
C LYS A 62 7.06 -4.94 -30.97
N PRO A 63 8.34 -4.87 -31.39
CA PRO A 63 9.39 -4.33 -30.55
C PRO A 63 9.14 -2.92 -30.00
N GLN A 64 8.39 -2.08 -30.71
CA GLN A 64 8.14 -0.69 -30.33
C GLN A 64 6.74 -0.42 -29.82
N TRP A 65 5.78 -1.32 -29.98
CA TRP A 65 4.42 -1.11 -29.56
C TRP A 65 3.66 -2.41 -29.31
N HIS A 66 2.66 -2.34 -28.47
CA HIS A 66 1.65 -3.38 -28.35
C HIS A 66 0.26 -2.80 -28.21
N VAL A 67 -0.73 -3.60 -28.53
CA VAL A 67 -2.15 -3.36 -28.25
C VAL A 67 -2.77 -4.64 -27.71
N GLY A 68 -3.72 -4.50 -26.80
CA GLY A 68 -4.40 -5.62 -26.19
C GLY A 68 -5.87 -5.33 -25.91
N VAL A 69 -6.65 -6.40 -25.82
CA VAL A 69 -8.03 -6.37 -25.35
C VAL A 69 -8.23 -7.45 -24.29
N GLY A 70 -8.93 -7.10 -23.24
CA GLY A 70 -9.20 -7.97 -22.11
C GLY A 70 -10.66 -8.02 -21.73
N ALA A 71 -11.08 -9.13 -21.14
CA ALA A 71 -12.39 -9.27 -20.50
C ALA A 71 -12.24 -10.05 -19.20
N VAL A 72 -12.93 -9.61 -18.17
CA VAL A 72 -12.99 -10.28 -16.85
C VAL A 72 -14.44 -10.36 -16.39
N TYR A 73 -14.83 -11.51 -15.90
CA TYR A 73 -16.12 -11.71 -15.26
C TYR A 73 -15.95 -12.28 -13.86
N SER A 74 -16.67 -11.71 -12.90
CA SER A 74 -16.69 -12.13 -11.51
C SER A 74 -18.12 -12.51 -11.13
N HIS A 75 -18.29 -13.64 -10.41
CA HIS A 75 -19.57 -14.08 -9.89
C HIS A 75 -19.43 -14.50 -8.42
N PHE A 76 -20.38 -14.08 -7.60
CA PHE A 76 -20.45 -14.40 -6.18
C PHE A 76 -21.67 -15.25 -5.87
N SER A 77 -21.51 -16.22 -4.98
CA SER A 77 -22.59 -17.14 -4.59
C SER A 77 -23.70 -16.48 -3.77
N LYS A 78 -23.48 -15.25 -3.29
CA LYS A 78 -24.44 -14.44 -2.53
C LYS A 78 -24.51 -13.03 -3.09
N THR A 79 -25.62 -12.34 -2.87
CA THR A 79 -25.84 -10.96 -3.34
C THR A 79 -25.02 -9.98 -2.52
N ILE A 80 -24.12 -9.23 -3.17
CA ILE A 80 -23.40 -8.12 -2.55
C ILE A 80 -24.37 -6.95 -2.40
N CYS A 81 -24.57 -6.49 -1.17
CA CYS A 81 -25.40 -5.33 -0.85
C CYS A 81 -24.89 -4.68 0.45
N PRO A 82 -23.84 -3.86 0.36
CA PRO A 82 -23.32 -3.14 1.53
C PRO A 82 -24.39 -2.23 2.12
N THR A 83 -24.36 -2.06 3.45
CA THR A 83 -25.26 -1.12 4.14
C THR A 83 -25.09 0.27 3.53
N PRO A 84 -26.17 0.94 3.08
CA PRO A 84 -26.07 2.24 2.40
C PRO A 84 -25.41 3.31 3.27
N ARG A 85 -24.44 4.02 2.66
CA ARG A 85 -23.76 5.18 3.20
C ARG A 85 -23.52 6.17 2.06
N SER A 86 -23.29 7.46 2.35
CA SER A 86 -23.01 8.47 1.33
C SER A 86 -21.86 8.07 0.39
N TYR A 87 -20.78 7.53 0.94
CA TYR A 87 -19.57 7.16 0.22
C TYR A 87 -19.65 5.84 -0.58
N ASN A 88 -20.71 5.02 -0.40
CA ASN A 88 -20.78 3.70 -1.05
C ASN A 88 -22.01 3.49 -1.94
N ILE A 89 -22.70 4.56 -2.32
CA ILE A 89 -23.90 4.49 -3.15
C ILE A 89 -23.63 3.87 -4.53
N TYR A 90 -22.41 4.06 -5.04
CA TYR A 90 -21.97 3.53 -6.34
C TYR A 90 -21.12 2.25 -6.22
N TYR A 91 -21.02 1.65 -5.04
CA TYR A 91 -20.31 0.37 -4.91
C TYR A 91 -21.10 -0.75 -5.57
N MET A 92 -20.37 -1.79 -6.00
CA MET A 92 -20.96 -2.99 -6.57
C MET A 92 -22.14 -3.49 -5.73
N ARG A 93 -23.23 -3.80 -6.41
CA ARG A 93 -24.42 -4.48 -5.87
C ARG A 93 -24.80 -5.62 -6.81
N GLY A 94 -25.40 -6.72 -6.26
CA GLY A 94 -25.73 -7.90 -7.04
C GLY A 94 -24.71 -9.03 -6.92
N THR A 95 -24.78 -10.00 -7.80
CA THR A 95 -23.99 -11.24 -7.75
C THR A 95 -22.87 -11.29 -8.79
N GLY A 96 -22.85 -10.39 -9.77
CA GLY A 96 -21.89 -10.44 -10.86
C GLY A 96 -21.36 -9.07 -11.25
N ALA A 97 -20.13 -9.06 -11.80
CA ALA A 97 -19.54 -7.88 -12.42
C ALA A 97 -18.74 -8.32 -13.64
N ALA A 98 -18.92 -7.64 -14.77
CA ALA A 98 -18.14 -7.79 -15.99
C ALA A 98 -17.28 -6.55 -16.22
N GLY A 99 -16.12 -6.74 -16.82
CA GLY A 99 -15.25 -5.66 -17.26
C GLY A 99 -14.58 -6.01 -18.58
N PHE A 100 -14.43 -5.00 -19.43
CA PHE A 100 -13.75 -5.08 -20.72
C PHE A 100 -12.67 -4.02 -20.74
N SER A 101 -11.48 -4.31 -21.28
CA SER A 101 -10.42 -3.33 -21.37
C SER A 101 -9.75 -3.34 -22.75
N PHE A 102 -9.23 -2.17 -23.10
CA PHE A 102 -8.30 -1.95 -24.20
C PHE A 102 -7.04 -1.32 -23.64
N ASP A 103 -5.90 -1.92 -23.92
CA ASP A 103 -4.60 -1.42 -23.49
C ASP A 103 -3.64 -1.24 -24.66
N TYR A 104 -2.70 -0.34 -24.49
CA TYR A 104 -1.66 -0.09 -25.46
C TYR A 104 -0.38 0.41 -24.83
N ALA A 105 0.76 0.15 -25.48
CA ALA A 105 2.02 0.82 -25.21
C ALA A 105 2.77 1.07 -26.51
N TRP A 106 3.51 2.19 -26.52
CA TRP A 106 4.36 2.59 -27.62
C TRP A 106 5.66 3.18 -27.08
N HIS A 107 6.77 2.74 -27.62
CA HIS A 107 8.10 3.20 -27.27
C HIS A 107 8.85 3.57 -28.54
N HIS A 108 9.32 4.81 -28.60
CA HIS A 108 10.15 5.25 -29.71
C HIS A 108 11.15 6.29 -29.24
N ARG A 109 12.45 5.98 -29.43
CA ARG A 109 13.55 6.85 -29.02
C ARG A 109 13.43 7.21 -27.52
N ARG A 110 13.16 8.48 -27.23
CA ARG A 110 13.04 9.06 -25.87
C ARG A 110 11.61 9.05 -25.32
N TRP A 111 10.64 8.60 -26.08
CA TRP A 111 9.24 8.63 -25.71
C TRP A 111 8.72 7.26 -25.34
N SER A 112 7.92 7.21 -24.29
CA SER A 112 7.11 6.06 -23.94
C SER A 112 5.68 6.51 -23.66
N ILE A 113 4.71 5.90 -24.32
CA ILE A 113 3.28 6.19 -24.14
C ILE A 113 2.60 4.87 -23.83
N GLN A 114 1.80 4.82 -22.78
CA GLN A 114 1.03 3.64 -22.44
C GLN A 114 -0.28 4.02 -21.78
N GLY A 115 -1.28 3.18 -21.92
CA GLY A 115 -2.56 3.42 -21.30
C GLY A 115 -3.48 2.22 -21.36
N GLU A 116 -4.51 2.29 -20.55
CA GLU A 116 -5.62 1.35 -20.52
C GLU A 116 -6.92 2.14 -20.33
N THR A 117 -7.95 1.73 -21.04
CA THR A 117 -9.33 2.16 -20.83
C THR A 117 -10.20 0.95 -20.67
N ALA A 118 -10.97 0.89 -19.59
CA ALA A 118 -11.88 -0.18 -19.27
C ALA A 118 -13.32 0.32 -19.20
N LEU A 119 -14.26 -0.57 -19.54
CA LEU A 119 -15.71 -0.42 -19.37
C LEU A 119 -16.21 -1.51 -18.45
N ASP A 120 -17.12 -1.20 -17.55
CA ASP A 120 -17.87 -2.20 -16.79
C ASP A 120 -19.10 -2.70 -17.58
N GLY A 121 -19.87 -3.62 -16.97
CA GLY A 121 -21.04 -4.20 -17.61
C GLY A 121 -22.15 -3.20 -17.94
N ASP A 122 -22.17 -2.03 -17.31
CA ASP A 122 -23.11 -0.94 -17.52
C ASP A 122 -22.52 0.20 -18.36
N ALA A 123 -21.36 -0.04 -18.98
CA ALA A 123 -20.63 0.89 -19.84
C ALA A 123 -20.08 2.15 -19.11
N HIS A 124 -19.94 2.11 -17.79
CA HIS A 124 -19.16 3.13 -17.10
C HIS A 124 -17.66 2.90 -17.36
N PHE A 125 -16.90 3.98 -17.44
CA PHE A 125 -15.48 3.88 -17.82
C PHE A 125 -14.48 4.16 -16.71
N ALA A 126 -13.31 3.55 -16.83
CA ALA A 126 -12.10 3.90 -16.13
C ALA A 126 -10.94 3.96 -17.12
N SER A 127 -10.13 5.00 -17.05
CA SER A 127 -9.08 5.25 -18.03
C SER A 127 -7.82 5.79 -17.36
N VAL A 128 -6.66 5.22 -17.71
CA VAL A 128 -5.34 5.66 -17.22
C VAL A 128 -4.35 5.70 -18.36
N HIS A 129 -3.72 6.86 -18.55
CA HIS A 129 -2.74 7.09 -19.61
C HIS A 129 -1.47 7.70 -19.01
N SER A 130 -0.32 7.28 -19.51
CA SER A 130 0.98 7.77 -19.07
C SER A 130 1.86 8.10 -20.28
N VAL A 131 2.56 9.23 -20.19
CA VAL A 131 3.59 9.64 -21.14
C VAL A 131 4.90 9.78 -20.38
N GLY A 132 5.93 9.09 -20.83
CA GLY A 132 7.29 9.21 -20.34
C GLY A 132 8.18 9.85 -21.39
N PHE A 133 9.13 10.65 -20.96
CA PHE A 133 10.10 11.33 -21.80
C PHE A 133 11.50 11.33 -21.17
N GLU A 134 12.49 10.81 -21.87
CA GLU A 134 13.90 10.89 -21.50
C GLU A 134 14.47 12.24 -21.97
N ALA A 135 14.43 13.24 -21.09
CA ALA A 135 14.83 14.62 -21.43
C ALA A 135 16.33 14.75 -21.68
N ALA A 136 17.14 14.02 -20.91
CA ALA A 136 18.58 13.93 -21.06
C ALA A 136 19.08 12.58 -20.51
N GLU A 137 20.37 12.28 -20.66
CA GLU A 137 20.97 11.11 -20.02
C GLU A 137 20.78 11.20 -18.51
N GLY A 138 20.10 10.18 -17.92
CA GLY A 138 19.80 10.13 -16.51
C GLY A 138 18.64 11.04 -16.05
N VAL A 139 17.90 11.72 -16.96
CA VAL A 139 16.74 12.56 -16.61
C VAL A 139 15.50 12.06 -17.33
N SER A 140 14.57 11.50 -16.58
CA SER A 140 13.27 11.01 -17.08
C SER A 140 12.14 11.83 -16.48
N LEU A 141 11.16 12.18 -17.30
CA LEU A 141 9.92 12.84 -16.92
C LEU A 141 8.75 11.89 -17.17
N VAL A 142 7.72 11.95 -16.35
CA VAL A 142 6.49 11.22 -16.53
C VAL A 142 5.29 12.11 -16.23
N ALA A 143 4.27 12.01 -17.07
CA ALA A 143 2.94 12.55 -16.82
C ALA A 143 1.95 11.38 -16.87
N ARG A 144 1.02 11.31 -15.90
CA ARG A 144 -0.05 10.30 -15.85
C ARG A 144 -1.37 10.97 -15.60
N LEU A 145 -2.30 10.73 -16.49
CA LEU A 145 -3.70 11.14 -16.36
C LEU A 145 -4.54 9.91 -16.00
N ARG A 146 -5.48 10.07 -15.05
CA ARG A 146 -6.49 9.07 -14.75
C ARG A 146 -7.87 9.70 -14.68
N SER A 147 -8.86 8.97 -15.16
CA SER A 147 -10.27 9.36 -15.15
C SER A 147 -11.10 8.11 -14.86
N LEU A 148 -11.60 8.03 -13.64
CA LEU A 148 -12.32 6.88 -13.10
C LEU A 148 -13.74 7.33 -12.74
N SER A 149 -14.73 6.92 -13.53
CA SER A 149 -16.14 7.25 -13.27
C SER A 149 -16.55 6.85 -11.86
N GLU A 150 -17.43 7.61 -11.23
CA GLU A 150 -17.98 7.34 -9.90
C GLU A 150 -18.70 5.99 -9.84
N ARG A 151 -19.28 5.57 -10.96
CA ARG A 151 -20.11 4.36 -11.08
C ARG A 151 -19.36 3.16 -11.63
N PHE A 152 -18.11 3.33 -12.08
CA PHE A 152 -17.32 2.23 -12.61
C PHE A 152 -17.12 1.14 -11.54
N VAL A 153 -17.41 -0.10 -11.90
CA VAL A 153 -17.29 -1.25 -11.01
C VAL A 153 -16.19 -2.18 -11.51
N SER A 154 -15.11 -2.26 -10.75
CA SER A 154 -14.09 -3.30 -10.90
C SER A 154 -13.81 -3.95 -9.54
N VAL A 155 -13.97 -5.27 -9.46
CA VAL A 155 -13.77 -6.01 -8.21
C VAL A 155 -12.31 -6.26 -7.93
N TRP A 156 -11.51 -6.47 -8.98
CA TRP A 156 -10.11 -6.91 -8.90
C TRP A 156 -9.14 -5.94 -9.61
N GLY A 157 -9.65 -4.84 -10.14
CA GLY A 157 -8.79 -3.82 -10.74
C GLY A 157 -7.97 -3.09 -9.68
N ASP A 158 -6.79 -2.66 -10.08
CA ASP A 158 -5.91 -1.83 -9.27
C ASP A 158 -5.24 -0.79 -10.18
N VAL A 159 -5.09 0.41 -9.66
CA VAL A 159 -4.46 1.54 -10.36
C VAL A 159 -3.84 2.48 -9.34
N LEU A 160 -2.84 3.25 -9.75
CA LEU A 160 -2.31 4.31 -8.89
C LEU A 160 -3.37 5.41 -8.72
N GLN A 161 -3.98 5.45 -7.56
CA GLN A 161 -5.08 6.34 -7.16
C GLN A 161 -4.99 6.68 -5.68
N ASP A 162 -5.74 7.67 -5.24
CA ASP A 162 -5.87 8.00 -3.81
C ASP A 162 -7.04 7.25 -3.14
N ASN A 163 -8.12 7.04 -3.87
CA ASN A 163 -9.26 6.26 -3.39
C ASN A 163 -8.91 4.77 -3.25
N GLY A 164 -9.52 4.08 -2.30
CA GLY A 164 -9.30 2.64 -2.08
C GLY A 164 -9.96 1.72 -3.13
N ARG A 165 -10.66 2.26 -4.14
CA ARG A 165 -11.33 1.53 -5.22
C ARG A 165 -11.13 2.22 -6.54
N VAL A 166 -11.07 1.47 -7.64
CA VAL A 166 -10.92 1.98 -9.02
C VAL A 166 -12.24 2.63 -9.46
N GLN A 167 -12.59 3.74 -8.84
CA GLN A 167 -13.76 4.55 -9.15
C GLN A 167 -13.67 5.92 -8.50
N ASN A 168 -14.49 6.87 -8.96
CA ASN A 168 -14.71 8.17 -8.33
C ASN A 168 -13.44 9.00 -8.17
N GLU A 169 -12.59 9.07 -9.21
CA GLU A 169 -11.37 9.87 -9.14
C GLU A 169 -10.92 10.35 -10.52
N HIS A 170 -10.65 11.65 -10.64
CA HIS A 170 -9.91 12.24 -11.76
C HIS A 170 -8.60 12.81 -11.23
N GLY A 171 -7.49 12.49 -11.87
CA GLY A 171 -6.20 12.93 -11.35
C GLY A 171 -5.12 13.10 -12.41
N LEU A 172 -4.17 13.97 -12.10
CA LEU A 172 -2.97 14.21 -12.91
C LEU A 172 -1.73 14.13 -12.01
N MET A 173 -0.85 13.20 -12.33
CA MET A 173 0.45 13.07 -11.69
C MET A 173 1.55 13.50 -12.66
N LEU A 174 2.47 14.31 -12.17
CA LEU A 174 3.73 14.65 -12.82
C LEU A 174 4.89 14.14 -11.97
N GLY A 175 5.89 13.54 -12.59
CA GLY A 175 7.04 13.00 -11.86
C GLY A 175 8.33 13.14 -12.66
N THR A 176 9.43 13.11 -11.93
CA THR A 176 10.77 13.12 -12.51
C THR A 176 11.69 12.17 -11.77
N LYS A 177 12.58 11.53 -12.51
CA LYS A 177 13.72 10.80 -11.96
C LYS A 177 14.98 11.38 -12.57
N MET A 178 15.92 11.76 -11.72
CA MET A 178 17.19 12.36 -12.15
C MET A 178 18.36 11.61 -11.49
N LYS A 179 19.34 11.27 -12.30
CA LYS A 179 20.67 10.82 -11.85
C LYS A 179 21.61 11.98 -12.06
N LEU A 180 22.08 12.56 -10.96
CA LEU A 180 22.97 13.71 -10.97
C LEU A 180 24.43 13.23 -10.75
N TRP A 181 25.37 14.16 -10.92
CA TRP A 181 26.78 13.87 -10.64
C TRP A 181 26.99 13.50 -9.16
N GLY A 182 28.11 12.90 -8.84
CA GLY A 182 28.49 12.56 -7.45
C GLY A 182 27.64 11.47 -6.81
N GLY A 183 26.89 10.66 -7.59
CA GLY A 183 26.12 9.54 -7.06
C GLY A 183 24.79 9.96 -6.40
N VAL A 184 24.27 11.14 -6.76
CA VAL A 184 22.96 11.61 -6.29
C VAL A 184 21.87 11.16 -7.24
N GLU A 185 20.84 10.49 -6.71
CA GLU A 185 19.62 10.15 -7.42
C GLU A 185 18.44 10.89 -6.77
N VAL A 186 17.60 11.54 -7.59
CA VAL A 186 16.39 12.24 -7.16
C VAL A 186 15.19 11.65 -7.86
N LEU A 187 14.14 11.34 -7.09
CA LEU A 187 12.82 11.04 -7.59
C LEU A 187 11.86 12.02 -6.92
N ALA A 188 11.11 12.78 -7.72
CA ALA A 188 10.13 13.73 -7.22
C ALA A 188 8.83 13.62 -8.03
N TYR A 189 7.71 13.84 -7.37
CA TYR A 189 6.39 13.84 -8.03
C TYR A 189 5.40 14.75 -7.32
N VAL A 190 4.40 15.16 -8.06
CA VAL A 190 3.18 15.79 -7.57
C VAL A 190 1.99 15.15 -8.26
N ASP A 191 0.94 14.91 -7.50
CA ASP A 191 -0.30 14.28 -7.95
C ASP A 191 -1.48 15.08 -7.40
N GLY A 192 -2.27 15.68 -8.27
CA GLY A 192 -3.51 16.35 -7.93
C GLY A 192 -4.70 15.50 -8.32
N TYR A 193 -5.72 15.42 -7.46
CA TYR A 193 -6.90 14.63 -7.72
C TYR A 193 -8.19 15.27 -7.22
N LEU A 194 -9.29 14.84 -7.83
CA LEU A 194 -10.66 15.25 -7.54
C LEU A 194 -11.54 14.02 -7.40
N HIS A 195 -12.37 13.97 -6.37
CA HIS A 195 -13.43 12.99 -6.17
C HIS A 195 -14.79 13.67 -6.42
N PRO A 196 -15.47 13.41 -7.54
CA PRO A 196 -16.77 14.01 -7.86
C PRO A 196 -17.88 13.62 -6.88
N ALA A 197 -17.85 12.39 -6.36
CA ALA A 197 -18.81 11.88 -5.39
C ALA A 197 -18.21 11.76 -3.98
N PRO A 198 -19.05 11.60 -2.93
CA PRO A 198 -18.58 11.39 -1.56
C PRO A 198 -17.56 10.27 -1.41
N THR A 199 -16.64 10.43 -0.46
CA THR A 199 -15.69 9.42 -0.01
C THR A 199 -15.87 9.13 1.47
N TYR A 200 -15.16 8.16 2.03
CA TYR A 200 -15.27 7.80 3.46
C TYR A 200 -15.05 8.98 4.41
N ARG A 201 -14.23 9.96 3.99
CA ARG A 201 -13.89 11.13 4.83
C ARG A 201 -14.53 12.44 4.38
N ALA A 202 -15.28 12.42 3.27
CA ALA A 202 -15.83 13.63 2.68
C ALA A 202 -17.23 13.34 2.15
N ASP A 203 -18.25 13.93 2.77
CA ASP A 203 -19.65 13.74 2.40
C ASP A 203 -20.07 14.49 1.14
N LYS A 204 -19.17 15.27 0.57
CA LYS A 204 -19.34 16.02 -0.67
C LYS A 204 -18.16 15.78 -1.61
N ALA A 205 -18.25 16.29 -2.83
CA ALA A 205 -17.12 16.33 -3.75
C ALA A 205 -15.88 16.92 -3.07
N SER A 206 -14.74 16.26 -3.24
CA SER A 206 -13.51 16.62 -2.55
C SER A 206 -12.32 16.60 -3.50
N GLN A 207 -11.23 17.20 -3.06
CA GLN A 207 -9.98 17.26 -3.83
C GLN A 207 -8.79 17.12 -2.90
N GLY A 208 -7.67 16.70 -3.48
CA GLY A 208 -6.45 16.59 -2.72
C GLY A 208 -5.19 16.64 -3.58
N TRP A 209 -4.07 16.68 -2.89
CA TRP A 209 -2.74 16.71 -3.47
C TRP A 209 -1.82 15.77 -2.72
N VAL A 210 -1.04 15.02 -3.46
CA VAL A 210 0.08 14.23 -2.92
C VAL A 210 1.34 14.68 -3.61
N GLY A 211 2.36 15.06 -2.84
CA GLY A 211 3.69 15.38 -3.36
C GLY A 211 4.75 14.57 -2.64
N GLY A 212 5.83 14.26 -3.33
CA GLY A 212 6.93 13.52 -2.72
C GLY A 212 8.25 13.77 -3.39
N ALA A 213 9.31 13.67 -2.58
CA ALA A 213 10.69 13.68 -3.02
C ALA A 213 11.48 12.59 -2.29
N ASN A 214 12.31 11.88 -3.03
CA ASN A 214 13.24 10.89 -2.50
C ASN A 214 14.62 11.19 -3.10
N VAL A 215 15.56 11.56 -2.25
CA VAL A 215 16.95 11.86 -2.64
C VAL A 215 17.82 10.78 -2.05
N ARG A 216 18.54 10.06 -2.88
CA ARG A 216 19.56 9.09 -2.48
C ARG A 216 20.92 9.62 -2.85
N TYR A 217 21.85 9.57 -1.90
CA TYR A 217 23.23 9.94 -2.10
C TYR A 217 24.15 8.78 -1.72
N ALA A 218 24.94 8.30 -2.68
CA ALA A 218 25.95 7.27 -2.46
C ALA A 218 27.25 7.93 -2.02
N LEU A 219 27.52 8.00 -0.69
CA LEU A 219 28.74 8.59 -0.15
C LEU A 219 29.99 7.74 -0.47
N SER A 220 29.81 6.42 -0.48
CA SER A 220 30.88 5.47 -0.81
C SER A 220 30.26 4.13 -1.26
N ARG A 221 31.12 3.14 -1.55
CA ARG A 221 30.65 1.77 -1.86
C ARG A 221 29.90 1.10 -0.71
N LYS A 222 30.10 1.56 0.53
CA LYS A 222 29.48 0.98 1.74
C LYS A 222 28.44 1.88 2.37
N TRP A 223 28.47 3.18 2.15
CA TRP A 223 27.61 4.15 2.79
C TRP A 223 26.72 4.87 1.79
N SER A 224 25.44 4.95 2.09
CA SER A 224 24.49 5.79 1.37
C SER A 224 23.56 6.52 2.34
N MET A 225 23.15 7.71 1.96
CA MET A 225 22.10 8.47 2.66
C MET A 225 20.85 8.53 1.80
N ARG A 226 19.68 8.57 2.46
CA ARG A 226 18.40 8.77 1.81
C ARG A 226 17.60 9.80 2.59
N PHE A 227 17.18 10.84 1.90
CA PHE A 227 16.17 11.78 2.38
C PHE A 227 14.86 11.51 1.68
N ARG A 228 13.75 11.50 2.44
CA ARG A 228 12.38 11.35 1.93
C ARG A 228 11.52 12.47 2.46
N TYR A 229 10.71 13.03 1.60
CA TYR A 229 9.63 13.93 1.96
C TYR A 229 8.35 13.46 1.28
N LYS A 230 7.23 13.47 2.00
CA LYS A 230 5.90 13.22 1.44
C LYS A 230 4.91 14.19 2.07
N LEU A 231 4.17 14.87 1.22
CA LEU A 231 3.01 15.68 1.56
C LEU A 231 1.75 14.96 1.06
N LYS A 232 0.71 14.89 1.89
CA LYS A 232 -0.65 14.63 1.46
C LYS A 232 -1.53 15.71 2.06
N ALA A 233 -2.33 16.38 1.24
CA ALA A 233 -3.34 17.37 1.68
C ALA A 233 -4.64 17.05 0.96
N GLU A 234 -5.72 16.86 1.71
CA GLU A 234 -7.03 16.50 1.17
C GLU A 234 -8.14 17.24 1.89
N ARG A 235 -9.21 17.53 1.16
CA ARG A 235 -10.41 18.12 1.74
C ARG A 235 -11.25 17.02 2.38
N GLN A 236 -11.57 17.17 3.66
CA GLN A 236 -12.33 16.18 4.45
C GLN A 236 -13.34 16.86 5.37
N ASN A 237 -14.28 16.11 5.91
CA ASN A 237 -15.24 16.60 6.90
C ASN A 237 -14.54 17.04 8.19
N VAL A 238 -15.04 18.09 8.81
CA VAL A 238 -14.63 18.49 10.16
C VAL A 238 -15.38 17.63 11.18
N THR A 239 -14.66 17.00 12.08
CA THR A 239 -15.27 16.14 13.10
C THR A 239 -16.17 16.95 14.02
N GLY A 240 -17.43 16.54 14.17
CA GLY A 240 -18.43 17.17 15.05
C GLY A 240 -19.18 18.34 14.42
N TYR A 241 -18.98 18.61 13.13
CA TYR A 241 -19.71 19.63 12.39
C TYR A 241 -20.29 19.04 11.12
N ASP A 242 -21.61 19.07 11.00
CA ASP A 242 -22.28 18.68 9.77
C ASP A 242 -21.98 19.70 8.67
N ASP A 243 -21.81 19.21 7.44
CA ASP A 243 -21.59 20.03 6.24
C ASP A 243 -20.33 20.88 6.16
N LEU A 244 -19.50 20.94 7.20
CA LEU A 244 -18.24 21.70 7.18
C LEU A 244 -17.07 20.81 6.73
N MET A 245 -16.32 21.29 5.76
CA MET A 245 -15.12 20.62 5.24
C MET A 245 -13.90 21.51 5.39
N GLU A 246 -12.78 20.90 5.73
CA GLU A 246 -11.47 21.54 5.83
C GLU A 246 -10.40 20.83 5.00
N PHE A 247 -9.30 21.51 4.73
CA PHE A 247 -8.09 20.84 4.27
C PHE A 247 -7.32 20.27 5.47
N ALA A 248 -7.13 18.96 5.45
CA ALA A 248 -6.24 18.27 6.37
C ALA A 248 -4.96 17.85 5.63
N GLY A 249 -3.82 18.12 6.22
CA GLY A 249 -2.52 17.85 5.68
C GLY A 249 -1.73 16.85 6.51
N THR A 250 -0.82 16.13 5.86
CA THR A 250 0.19 15.31 6.55
C THR A 250 1.51 15.49 5.84
N HIS A 251 2.49 16.01 6.55
CA HIS A 251 3.88 16.12 6.11
C HIS A 251 4.69 15.02 6.78
N ARG A 252 5.46 14.29 6.00
CA ARG A 252 6.36 13.25 6.51
C ARG A 252 7.76 13.47 5.98
N TRP A 253 8.73 13.50 6.88
CA TRP A 253 10.15 13.59 6.59
C TRP A 253 10.83 12.33 7.08
N GLY A 254 11.84 11.88 6.36
CA GLY A 254 12.69 10.77 6.80
C GLY A 254 14.10 10.98 6.29
N LEU A 255 15.06 10.85 7.19
CA LEU A 255 16.48 10.82 6.89
C LEU A 255 17.03 9.46 7.32
N GLN A 256 17.71 8.76 6.42
CA GLN A 256 18.29 7.45 6.71
C GLN A 256 19.74 7.41 6.25
N ALA A 257 20.61 6.88 7.10
CA ALA A 257 21.97 6.48 6.76
C ALA A 257 22.04 4.95 6.70
N HIS A 258 22.54 4.42 5.59
CA HIS A 258 22.69 2.99 5.36
C HIS A 258 24.16 2.63 5.24
N TYR A 259 24.54 1.60 5.96
CA TYR A 259 25.83 0.94 5.85
C TYR A 259 25.64 -0.48 5.35
N GLU A 260 26.37 -0.89 4.33
CA GLU A 260 26.32 -2.23 3.75
C GLU A 260 27.71 -2.80 3.58
N SER A 261 27.92 -4.00 4.11
CA SER A 261 29.14 -4.80 3.92
C SER A 261 28.74 -6.25 3.66
N LYS A 262 29.73 -7.14 3.44
CA LYS A 262 29.46 -8.56 3.19
C LYS A 262 28.73 -9.24 4.34
N SER A 263 28.99 -8.85 5.59
CA SER A 263 28.44 -9.49 6.79
C SER A 263 27.47 -8.60 7.58
N VAL A 264 27.52 -7.28 7.42
CA VAL A 264 26.73 -6.35 8.22
C VAL A 264 25.96 -5.38 7.31
N ASN A 265 24.66 -5.25 7.60
CA ASN A 265 23.80 -4.25 7.01
C ASN A 265 23.15 -3.45 8.13
N ALA A 266 23.43 -2.16 8.20
CA ALA A 266 22.91 -1.29 9.25
C ALA A 266 22.17 -0.08 8.66
N THR A 267 21.13 0.36 9.34
CA THR A 267 20.37 1.56 8.98
C THR A 267 20.08 2.35 10.24
N MET A 268 20.42 3.64 10.23
CA MET A 268 19.97 4.62 11.21
C MET A 268 18.96 5.53 10.56
N GLY A 269 17.88 5.87 11.26
CA GLY A 269 16.79 6.69 10.75
C GLY A 269 16.35 7.76 11.74
N ALA A 270 16.01 8.93 11.20
CA ALA A 270 15.30 9.99 11.88
C ALA A 270 14.07 10.33 11.03
N ASP A 271 12.89 10.12 11.58
CA ASP A 271 11.62 10.34 10.91
C ASP A 271 10.79 11.38 11.68
N ALA A 272 10.05 12.23 10.97
CA ALA A 272 9.10 13.17 11.56
C ALA A 272 7.79 13.16 10.77
N CYS A 273 6.70 13.44 11.47
CA CYS A 273 5.36 13.57 10.89
C CYS A 273 4.65 14.76 11.52
N MET A 274 4.09 15.64 10.69
CA MET A 274 3.22 16.72 11.13
C MET A 274 1.87 16.55 10.45
N ALA A 275 0.82 16.41 11.25
CA ALA A 275 -0.55 16.45 10.79
C ALA A 275 -1.14 17.84 11.03
N THR A 276 -1.77 18.43 10.00
CA THR A 276 -2.26 19.80 10.00
C THR A 276 -3.73 19.87 9.67
N TRP A 277 -4.45 20.81 10.27
CA TRP A 277 -5.87 21.09 10.04
C TRP A 277 -6.10 22.60 10.09
N GLN A 278 -7.24 23.04 9.60
CA GLN A 278 -7.66 24.45 9.68
C GLN A 278 -8.42 24.77 10.99
N THR A 279 -9.12 23.78 11.55
CA THR A 279 -10.06 23.98 12.67
C THR A 279 -9.52 23.52 14.02
N ARG A 280 -8.38 22.81 14.07
CA ARG A 280 -7.77 22.30 15.30
C ARG A 280 -6.24 22.44 15.29
N GLN A 281 -5.63 22.23 16.45
CA GLN A 281 -4.17 22.29 16.59
C GLN A 281 -3.48 21.21 15.77
N ASN A 282 -2.32 21.54 15.23
CA ASN A 282 -1.45 20.61 14.55
C ASN A 282 -0.87 19.57 15.52
N SER A 283 -0.61 18.39 15.02
CA SER A 283 -0.01 17.30 15.77
C SER A 283 1.37 16.98 15.18
N LEU A 284 2.38 16.91 16.04
CA LEU A 284 3.76 16.61 15.66
C LEU A 284 4.19 15.25 16.25
N GLY A 285 4.94 14.49 15.47
CA GLY A 285 5.58 13.27 15.91
C GLY A 285 6.99 13.15 15.34
N TRP A 286 7.88 12.52 16.09
CA TRP A 286 9.25 12.22 15.64
C TRP A 286 9.73 10.88 16.19
N MET A 287 10.68 10.27 15.52
CA MET A 287 11.24 8.97 15.87
C MET A 287 12.70 8.89 15.44
N LEU A 288 13.52 8.36 16.33
CA LEU A 288 14.88 7.90 16.00
C LEU A 288 14.89 6.38 16.01
N SER A 289 15.49 5.78 15.00
CA SER A 289 15.53 4.31 14.88
C SER A 289 16.90 3.82 14.43
N ALA A 290 17.25 2.61 14.86
CA ALA A 290 18.43 1.90 14.39
C ALA A 290 18.06 0.44 14.11
N ARG A 291 18.57 -0.09 13.00
CA ARG A 291 18.41 -1.50 12.61
C ARG A 291 19.75 -2.04 12.15
N VAL A 292 20.07 -3.24 12.62
CA VAL A 292 21.30 -3.97 12.23
C VAL A 292 20.89 -5.38 11.83
N ALA A 293 21.44 -5.88 10.74
CA ALA A 293 21.40 -7.28 10.37
C ALA A 293 22.85 -7.75 10.18
N TRP A 294 23.22 -8.81 10.89
CA TRP A 294 24.57 -9.36 10.92
C TRP A 294 24.56 -10.83 10.56
N GLN A 295 25.29 -11.19 9.51
CA GLN A 295 25.59 -12.57 9.15
C GLN A 295 26.81 -13.03 9.98
N VAL A 296 26.52 -13.67 11.12
CA VAL A 296 27.53 -14.08 12.12
C VAL A 296 28.38 -15.24 11.59
N ALA A 297 27.71 -16.21 10.96
CA ALA A 297 28.34 -17.38 10.33
C ALA A 297 27.51 -17.82 9.13
N GLU A 298 28.01 -18.78 8.37
CA GLU A 298 27.22 -19.39 7.30
C GLU A 298 25.94 -20.01 7.87
N GLY A 299 24.79 -19.56 7.36
CA GLY A 299 23.47 -19.98 7.84
C GLY A 299 22.96 -19.29 9.12
N LEU A 300 23.76 -18.48 9.85
CA LEU A 300 23.30 -17.79 11.07
C LEU A 300 23.23 -16.28 10.89
N ARG A 301 22.04 -15.71 10.95
CA ARG A 301 21.76 -14.30 10.84
C ARG A 301 21.11 -13.77 12.12
N LEU A 302 21.70 -12.72 12.68
CA LEU A 302 21.15 -11.97 13.80
C LEU A 302 20.63 -10.61 13.29
N GLN A 303 19.51 -10.16 13.86
CA GLN A 303 18.93 -8.86 13.52
C GLN A 303 18.50 -8.15 14.79
N GLY A 304 18.76 -6.86 14.86
CA GLY A 304 18.35 -6.00 15.96
C GLY A 304 17.65 -4.75 15.40
N PHE A 305 16.67 -4.26 16.15
CA PHE A 305 15.99 -3.00 15.91
C PHE A 305 15.70 -2.32 17.23
N ALA A 306 15.90 -1.02 17.27
CA ALA A 306 15.49 -0.16 18.37
C ALA A 306 14.92 1.15 17.80
N ALA A 307 13.86 1.66 18.41
CA ALA A 307 13.27 2.95 18.10
C ALA A 307 12.85 3.66 19.39
N TYR A 308 13.12 4.95 19.44
CA TYR A 308 12.57 5.88 20.42
C TYR A 308 11.65 6.86 19.68
N PHE A 309 10.43 7.03 20.16
CA PHE A 309 9.42 7.82 19.47
C PHE A 309 8.61 8.67 20.44
N HIS A 310 8.16 9.82 19.92
CA HIS A 310 7.25 10.71 20.59
C HIS A 310 6.28 11.30 19.57
N THR A 311 4.97 11.25 19.87
CA THR A 311 3.93 11.90 19.07
C THR A 311 2.91 12.55 19.99
N ASP A 312 2.38 13.72 19.59
CA ASP A 312 1.34 14.40 20.35
C ASP A 312 0.07 13.56 20.43
N ASP A 313 -0.31 12.93 19.32
CA ASP A 313 -1.45 12.02 19.22
C ASP A 313 -1.25 10.95 18.12
N TYR A 314 -2.29 10.17 17.84
CA TYR A 314 -2.28 9.13 16.82
C TYR A 314 -2.25 9.69 15.38
N ALA A 315 -2.60 10.95 15.14
CA ALA A 315 -2.61 11.54 13.80
C ALA A 315 -1.18 11.73 13.25
N SER A 316 -0.22 12.06 14.14
CA SER A 316 1.20 12.22 13.79
C SER A 316 2.02 10.93 13.94
N ARG A 317 1.37 9.75 13.97
CA ARG A 317 2.05 8.45 14.05
C ARG A 317 3.06 8.23 12.93
N LEU A 318 4.11 7.52 13.28
CA LEU A 318 5.23 7.16 12.41
C LEU A 318 5.23 5.67 12.09
N TYR A 319 6.06 5.25 11.16
CA TYR A 319 6.15 3.86 10.74
C TYR A 319 7.61 3.50 10.46
N ALA A 320 8.02 2.30 10.86
CA ALA A 320 9.33 1.75 10.54
C ALA A 320 9.24 0.25 10.24
N TYR A 321 10.18 -0.22 9.42
CA TYR A 321 10.38 -1.65 9.20
C TYR A 321 11.22 -2.22 10.34
N GLU A 322 10.69 -3.21 11.01
CA GLU A 322 11.39 -4.00 12.04
C GLU A 322 11.73 -5.41 11.53
N PRO A 323 12.70 -6.12 12.12
CA PRO A 323 12.99 -7.51 11.79
C PRO A 323 11.78 -8.41 11.97
N ARG A 324 11.54 -9.27 11.00
CA ARG A 324 10.44 -10.24 10.98
C ARG A 324 10.94 -11.62 10.61
N LEU A 325 10.32 -12.66 11.16
CA LEU A 325 10.55 -14.03 10.71
C LEU A 325 9.80 -14.30 9.41
N ARG A 326 10.13 -15.40 8.77
CA ARG A 326 9.50 -15.84 7.52
C ARG A 326 7.99 -16.00 7.72
N TYR A 327 7.17 -15.47 6.81
CA TYR A 327 5.70 -15.47 6.86
C TYR A 327 5.09 -14.62 7.98
N ASP A 328 5.87 -13.94 8.79
CA ASP A 328 5.38 -12.93 9.72
C ASP A 328 5.25 -11.60 8.96
N ALA A 329 4.03 -11.08 8.86
CA ALA A 329 3.73 -9.80 8.21
C ALA A 329 3.28 -8.78 9.26
N GLY A 330 3.68 -7.53 9.06
CA GLY A 330 3.22 -6.43 9.89
C GLY A 330 4.05 -5.17 9.69
N PHE A 331 3.41 -4.04 9.88
CA PHE A 331 3.99 -2.72 9.74
C PHE A 331 3.47 -1.85 10.89
N PRO A 332 4.15 -1.87 12.06
CA PRO A 332 3.63 -1.24 13.25
C PRO A 332 3.58 0.28 13.13
N ALA A 333 2.55 0.86 13.73
CA ALA A 333 2.41 2.29 13.92
C ALA A 333 3.05 2.70 15.26
N PHE A 334 3.92 3.69 15.23
CA PHE A 334 4.57 4.29 16.39
C PHE A 334 3.80 5.57 16.74
N ALA A 335 3.06 5.53 17.83
CA ALA A 335 2.27 6.66 18.33
C ALA A 335 2.42 6.79 19.84
N TYR A 336 2.24 8.00 20.36
CA TYR A 336 2.44 8.38 21.75
C TYR A 336 3.93 8.52 22.12
N HIS A 337 4.36 8.11 23.30
CA HIS A 337 5.74 8.26 23.78
C HIS A 337 6.25 6.94 24.30
N GLY A 338 7.35 6.44 23.75
CA GLY A 338 7.89 5.15 24.17
C GLY A 338 9.11 4.69 23.41
N VAL A 339 9.46 3.44 23.66
CA VAL A 339 10.52 2.69 22.97
C VAL A 339 9.97 1.39 22.40
N ARG A 340 10.55 0.98 21.30
CA ARG A 340 10.34 -0.33 20.67
C ARG A 340 11.68 -0.99 20.46
N SER A 341 11.81 -2.26 20.86
CA SER A 341 12.99 -3.07 20.52
C SER A 341 12.58 -4.43 19.98
N VAL A 342 13.37 -4.93 19.04
CA VAL A 342 13.18 -6.25 18.43
C VAL A 342 14.55 -6.90 18.26
N LEU A 343 14.64 -8.16 18.66
CA LEU A 343 15.78 -9.03 18.39
C LEU A 343 15.26 -10.24 17.62
N ALA A 344 15.94 -10.61 16.55
CA ALA A 344 15.62 -11.81 15.79
C ALA A 344 16.90 -12.58 15.43
N ALA A 345 16.78 -13.91 15.46
CA ALA A 345 17.81 -14.84 15.04
C ALA A 345 17.21 -15.83 14.05
N GLU A 346 17.86 -16.03 12.92
CA GLU A 346 17.50 -17.02 11.93
C GLU A 346 18.70 -17.92 11.68
N TRP A 347 18.50 -19.24 11.86
CA TRP A 347 19.54 -20.24 11.67
C TRP A 347 19.12 -21.30 10.65
N GLN A 348 19.80 -21.32 9.52
CA GLN A 348 19.71 -22.38 8.52
C GLN A 348 20.57 -23.57 8.99
N VAL A 349 19.98 -24.50 9.74
CA VAL A 349 20.68 -25.67 10.30
C VAL A 349 21.18 -26.60 9.20
N CYS A 350 20.36 -26.82 8.17
CA CYS A 350 20.74 -27.54 6.95
C CYS A 350 19.90 -27.05 5.77
N ARG A 351 20.16 -27.55 4.56
CA ARG A 351 19.46 -27.11 3.33
C ARG A 351 17.93 -27.20 3.40
N ARG A 352 17.39 -28.09 4.25
CA ARG A 352 15.95 -28.34 4.35
C ARG A 352 15.33 -27.85 5.66
N PHE A 353 16.13 -27.42 6.63
CA PHE A 353 15.64 -27.07 7.96
C PHE A 353 16.22 -25.77 8.44
N SER A 354 15.35 -24.82 8.88
CA SER A 354 15.73 -23.57 9.50
C SER A 354 14.91 -23.31 10.77
N LEU A 355 15.53 -22.63 11.71
CA LEU A 355 14.95 -22.16 12.97
C LEU A 355 14.94 -20.63 12.98
N GLY A 356 13.88 -20.05 13.49
CA GLY A 356 13.73 -18.63 13.71
C GLY A 356 13.28 -18.35 15.14
N CYS A 357 13.85 -17.34 15.76
CA CYS A 357 13.43 -16.80 17.04
C CYS A 357 13.33 -15.29 16.93
N ARG A 358 12.23 -14.72 17.41
CA ARG A 358 12.04 -13.26 17.46
C ARG A 358 11.45 -12.88 18.80
N TYR A 359 12.11 -11.96 19.50
CA TYR A 359 11.61 -11.32 20.69
C TYR A 359 11.37 -9.84 20.42
N SER A 360 10.28 -9.30 20.90
CA SER A 360 9.96 -7.89 20.74
C SER A 360 9.34 -7.29 22.01
N LEU A 361 9.66 -6.03 22.26
CA LEU A 361 9.21 -5.26 23.42
C LEU A 361 8.67 -3.91 23.00
N TRP A 362 7.45 -3.58 23.42
CA TRP A 362 6.93 -2.21 23.52
C TRP A 362 7.02 -1.74 24.96
N CYS A 363 7.43 -0.49 25.16
CA CYS A 363 7.37 0.17 26.44
C CYS A 363 6.92 1.62 26.24
N TYR A 364 5.76 1.97 26.78
CA TYR A 364 5.20 3.32 26.73
C TYR A 364 5.47 4.06 28.02
N PHE A 365 5.80 5.36 27.91
CA PHE A 365 6.12 6.22 29.06
C PHE A 365 4.94 7.09 29.50
N ASN A 366 3.93 7.25 28.65
CA ASN A 366 2.78 8.12 28.87
C ASN A 366 1.43 7.38 28.75
N ARG A 367 1.42 6.05 28.83
CA ARG A 367 0.21 5.22 28.80
C ARG A 367 0.29 4.13 29.85
N ALA A 368 -0.82 3.92 30.59
CA ALA A 368 -0.97 2.83 31.54
C ALA A 368 -1.46 1.52 30.87
N GLN A 369 -2.09 1.64 29.68
CA GLN A 369 -2.73 0.52 28.99
C GLN A 369 -2.42 0.56 27.49
N ILE A 370 -2.34 -0.62 26.86
CA ILE A 370 -2.09 -0.82 25.43
C ILE A 370 -3.32 -1.47 24.81
N ALA A 371 -3.68 -1.05 23.57
CA ALA A 371 -4.83 -1.49 22.82
C ALA A 371 -6.19 -1.20 23.51
N SER A 372 -7.27 -1.90 23.11
CA SER A 372 -8.61 -1.74 23.65
C SER A 372 -9.47 -2.99 23.40
N GLY A 373 -10.62 -3.07 24.06
CA GLY A 373 -11.56 -4.19 23.91
C GLY A 373 -10.94 -5.52 24.31
N THR A 374 -11.13 -6.56 23.50
CA THR A 374 -10.62 -7.91 23.78
C THR A 374 -9.08 -8.04 23.68
N GLN A 375 -8.40 -7.01 23.21
CA GLN A 375 -6.94 -6.97 23.09
C GLN A 375 -6.29 -6.04 24.10
N LEU A 376 -7.05 -5.53 25.08
CA LEU A 376 -6.54 -4.64 26.12
C LEU A 376 -5.47 -5.35 26.95
N ILE A 377 -4.32 -4.69 27.09
CA ILE A 377 -3.25 -5.05 28.01
C ILE A 377 -3.18 -3.96 29.07
N ASP A 378 -3.44 -4.36 30.32
CA ASP A 378 -3.42 -3.44 31.48
C ASP A 378 -1.98 -3.27 32.00
N ALA A 379 -1.12 -2.80 31.13
CA ALA A 379 0.29 -2.51 31.43
C ALA A 379 0.85 -1.52 30.37
N PRO A 380 1.88 -0.73 30.72
CA PRO A 380 2.60 0.13 29.79
C PRO A 380 3.55 -0.64 28.84
N THR A 381 3.69 -1.97 29.05
CA THR A 381 4.63 -2.81 28.29
C THR A 381 3.93 -4.00 27.66
N GLN A 382 4.39 -4.38 26.47
CA GLN A 382 3.96 -5.59 25.77
C GLN A 382 5.19 -6.34 25.27
N ASN A 383 5.25 -7.62 25.56
CA ASN A 383 6.29 -8.54 25.08
C ASN A 383 5.69 -9.57 24.13
N ASP A 384 6.41 -9.88 23.06
CA ASP A 384 6.08 -10.97 22.14
C ASP A 384 7.30 -11.85 21.90
N LEU A 385 7.14 -13.16 22.04
CA LEU A 385 8.12 -14.15 21.66
C LEU A 385 7.54 -15.04 20.55
N MET A 386 8.22 -15.10 19.42
CA MET A 386 7.86 -15.94 18.29
C MET A 386 8.98 -16.94 18.03
N LEU A 387 8.64 -18.23 17.98
CA LEU A 387 9.53 -19.30 17.58
C LEU A 387 8.99 -19.93 16.29
N GLN A 388 9.86 -20.20 15.34
CA GLN A 388 9.50 -20.76 14.05
C GLN A 388 10.46 -21.87 13.66
N ALA A 389 9.91 -23.00 13.21
CA ALA A 389 10.64 -24.05 12.54
C ALA A 389 10.11 -24.16 11.10
N HIS A 390 11.00 -24.17 10.13
CA HIS A 390 10.64 -24.27 8.72
C HIS A 390 11.36 -25.45 8.09
N PHE A 391 10.59 -26.35 7.46
CA PHE A 391 11.09 -27.53 6.81
C PHE A 391 10.66 -27.57 5.33
N VAL A 392 11.59 -27.88 4.43
CA VAL A 392 11.35 -28.01 2.99
C VAL A 392 11.48 -29.48 2.60
N PHE A 393 10.40 -30.04 2.10
CA PHE A 393 10.31 -31.43 1.66
C PHE A 393 10.94 -31.67 0.29
#